data_974c8e24d45c56565858547eabc02855
#
_entry.id   974c8e24d45c56565858547eabc02855
#
_cell.length_a   1.000
_cell.length_b   1.000
_cell.length_c   1.000
_cell.angle_alpha   90.00
_cell.angle_beta   90.00
_cell.angle_gamma   90.00
#
_symmetry.space_group_name_H-M   'P 1'
#
loop_
_entity.id
_entity.type
_entity.pdbx_description
1 polymer ?
#
loop_
_entity_poly.entity_id
_entity_poly.type
_entity_poly.pdbx_seq_one_letter_code
_entity_poly.pdbx_strand_id
1 'polypeptide(L)'
;MRKLFLVSFMLIGLVLNKADSEEIKSIEINGNNRISDETILVFSGTKLNNKINSASDLNNILKELYNTNYFSDVEIDFTDNKLVINVIENPIIQSVQLNGIKAKKFKKVLLDNLTLKEKTSYVENFVSQDINKIKSIMKRSGYYFVNVDLNVIDSKNSSVILSYQIDLGKKAKIRNIKFIGKKLFKDRKLRNVIVSEEYKPWKFLTSKKYLNEDRIELDKRLLKNFYLNRGYFNVRISTSFVEYLSGNEFDLTYSIVAGNKLFFNDLKLKLSDEYDLDQFDEVEKYFTKIKGKHYSLVAIEKISNIIENVTVRKQLEFLSVTINEDVKEKDKLDITFNLTQDRQKFYVNRINILGNDITEENVIRNQLLVD
;
A
#
# COMPACT_ATOMS: atom_id res chain seq x y z
N MET A 1 -47.43 29.01 68.32
CA MET A 1 -46.67 29.83 67.37
C MET A 1 -46.32 28.99 66.18
N ARG A 2 -47.14 29.11 65.15
CA ARG A 2 -46.97 28.34 63.88
C ARG A 2 -46.20 29.22 62.88
N LYS A 3 -45.01 28.76 62.44
CA LYS A 3 -44.26 29.39 61.33
C LYS A 3 -44.71 28.78 60.07
N LEU A 4 -45.34 29.60 59.23
CA LEU A 4 -45.70 29.28 57.83
C LEU A 4 -44.44 29.28 56.97
N PHE A 5 -44.09 28.14 56.31
CA PHE A 5 -43.08 28.07 55.32
C PHE A 5 -43.71 28.28 53.93
N LEU A 6 -43.44 29.44 53.36
CA LEU A 6 -43.75 29.73 51.94
C LEU A 6 -42.72 29.10 51.08
N VAL A 7 -43.12 28.05 50.39
CA VAL A 7 -42.28 27.43 49.30
C VAL A 7 -42.60 28.19 48.01
N SER A 8 -41.68 29.05 47.62
CA SER A 8 -41.68 29.69 46.29
C SER A 8 -41.28 28.67 45.25
N PHE A 9 -42.22 28.21 44.41
CA PHE A 9 -41.98 27.35 43.26
C PHE A 9 -41.45 28.21 42.12
N MET A 10 -40.13 28.31 42.00
CA MET A 10 -39.47 28.99 40.89
C MET A 10 -39.62 28.11 39.65
N LEU A 11 -40.59 28.44 38.80
CA LEU A 11 -40.75 27.84 37.46
C LEU A 11 -39.56 28.28 36.61
N ILE A 12 -38.52 27.43 36.53
CA ILE A 12 -37.47 27.56 35.53
C ILE A 12 -38.09 27.13 34.20
N GLY A 13 -38.50 28.13 33.42
CA GLY A 13 -38.87 27.91 32.04
C GLY A 13 -37.66 27.39 31.26
N LEU A 14 -37.61 26.09 31.02
CA LEU A 14 -36.75 25.48 29.98
C LEU A 14 -37.24 26.06 28.66
N VAL A 15 -36.57 27.09 28.18
CA VAL A 15 -36.63 27.49 26.78
C VAL A 15 -35.95 26.35 26.01
N LEU A 16 -36.74 25.37 25.64
CA LEU A 16 -36.36 24.43 24.60
C LEU A 16 -36.23 25.28 23.32
N ASN A 17 -35.00 25.71 23.02
CA ASN A 17 -34.70 26.13 21.66
C ASN A 17 -34.99 24.90 20.78
N LYS A 18 -36.21 24.83 20.23
CA LYS A 18 -36.47 24.01 19.06
C LYS A 18 -35.50 24.53 18.01
N ALA A 19 -34.53 23.75 17.65
CA ALA A 19 -33.85 23.93 16.38
C ALA A 19 -34.95 23.78 15.32
N ASP A 20 -35.50 24.91 14.87
CA ASP A 20 -36.44 24.90 13.76
C ASP A 20 -35.66 24.40 12.55
N SER A 21 -36.01 23.22 12.10
CA SER A 21 -35.55 22.64 10.86
C SER A 21 -36.11 23.50 9.73
N GLU A 22 -35.25 24.27 9.09
CA GLU A 22 -35.64 25.09 7.95
C GLU A 22 -35.49 24.30 6.65
N GLU A 23 -36.53 24.41 5.76
CA GLU A 23 -36.59 23.69 4.50
C GLU A 23 -36.04 24.57 3.37
N ILE A 24 -35.21 24.01 2.50
CA ILE A 24 -34.66 24.72 1.34
C ILE A 24 -35.76 24.96 0.32
N LYS A 25 -36.17 26.21 0.15
CA LYS A 25 -37.19 26.63 -0.83
C LYS A 25 -36.60 27.08 -2.17
N SER A 26 -35.37 27.60 -2.14
CA SER A 26 -34.64 28.00 -3.34
C SER A 26 -33.17 27.73 -3.19
N ILE A 27 -32.49 27.44 -4.29
CA ILE A 27 -31.05 27.24 -4.35
C ILE A 27 -30.50 28.16 -5.44
N GLU A 28 -29.45 28.88 -5.11
CA GLU A 28 -28.70 29.71 -6.04
C GLU A 28 -27.25 29.27 -6.06
N ILE A 29 -26.68 29.07 -7.24
CA ILE A 29 -25.30 28.64 -7.43
C ILE A 29 -24.59 29.69 -8.27
N ASN A 30 -23.43 30.12 -7.82
CA ASN A 30 -22.66 31.20 -8.43
C ASN A 30 -21.20 30.78 -8.61
N GLY A 31 -20.54 31.31 -9.63
CA GLY A 31 -19.09 31.13 -9.87
C GLY A 31 -18.70 29.89 -10.65
N ASN A 32 -19.68 29.00 -10.94
CA ASN A 32 -19.44 27.87 -11.83
C ASN A 32 -19.42 28.30 -13.30
N ASN A 33 -18.48 27.75 -14.03
CA ASN A 33 -18.32 28.05 -15.48
C ASN A 33 -18.43 26.79 -16.35
N ARG A 34 -17.86 25.67 -15.90
CA ARG A 34 -17.79 24.41 -16.64
C ARG A 34 -18.69 23.34 -16.03
N ILE A 35 -18.94 23.42 -14.73
CA ILE A 35 -19.73 22.46 -13.99
C ILE A 35 -21.15 23.02 -13.88
N SER A 36 -22.14 22.26 -14.36
CA SER A 36 -23.53 22.73 -14.31
C SER A 36 -24.07 22.75 -12.88
N ASP A 37 -25.08 23.57 -12.64
CA ASP A 37 -25.78 23.68 -11.36
C ASP A 37 -26.28 22.30 -10.89
N GLU A 38 -26.87 21.53 -11.80
CA GLU A 38 -27.40 20.19 -11.52
C GLU A 38 -26.29 19.26 -11.02
N THR A 39 -25.10 19.36 -11.62
CA THR A 39 -23.93 18.56 -11.20
C THR A 39 -23.46 18.94 -9.81
N ILE A 40 -23.44 20.24 -9.49
CA ILE A 40 -23.08 20.73 -8.15
C ILE A 40 -24.11 20.25 -7.13
N LEU A 41 -25.39 20.29 -7.45
CA LEU A 41 -26.45 19.76 -6.59
C LEU A 41 -26.30 18.28 -6.31
N VAL A 42 -25.96 17.48 -7.33
CA VAL A 42 -25.70 16.05 -7.16
C VAL A 42 -24.49 15.81 -6.24
N PHE A 43 -23.40 16.54 -6.45
CA PHE A 43 -22.20 16.41 -5.60
C PHE A 43 -22.42 16.86 -4.16
N SER A 44 -23.20 17.91 -3.95
CA SER A 44 -23.55 18.41 -2.61
C SER A 44 -24.53 17.49 -1.87
N GLY A 45 -25.16 16.54 -2.55
CA GLY A 45 -26.23 15.71 -2.00
C GLY A 45 -27.49 16.50 -1.64
N THR A 46 -27.64 17.71 -2.20
CA THR A 46 -28.68 18.67 -1.81
C THR A 46 -29.70 18.83 -2.92
N LYS A 47 -30.94 19.02 -2.52
CA LYS A 47 -32.07 19.30 -3.43
C LYS A 47 -33.11 20.20 -2.73
N LEU A 48 -34.02 20.77 -3.51
CA LEU A 48 -35.20 21.47 -2.99
C LEU A 48 -35.95 20.58 -2.01
N ASN A 49 -36.52 21.20 -0.98
CA ASN A 49 -37.26 20.59 0.12
C ASN A 49 -36.41 19.74 1.08
N ASN A 50 -35.07 19.73 0.95
CA ASN A 50 -34.21 19.19 2.02
C ASN A 50 -34.27 20.07 3.24
N LYS A 51 -34.16 19.46 4.41
CA LYS A 51 -34.16 20.15 5.70
C LYS A 51 -32.75 20.40 6.18
N ILE A 52 -32.46 21.63 6.56
CA ILE A 52 -31.25 22.04 7.24
C ILE A 52 -31.59 22.17 8.72
N ASN A 53 -31.02 21.29 9.54
CA ASN A 53 -31.27 21.25 10.97
C ASN A 53 -30.18 21.94 11.79
N SER A 54 -28.99 22.09 11.21
CA SER A 54 -27.82 22.61 11.89
C SER A 54 -26.72 23.08 10.95
N ALA A 55 -25.78 23.84 11.46
CA ALA A 55 -24.55 24.20 10.76
C ALA A 55 -23.74 22.96 10.32
N SER A 56 -23.93 21.80 10.97
CA SER A 56 -23.29 20.55 10.57
C SER A 56 -23.79 20.08 9.19
N ASP A 57 -25.04 20.34 8.84
CA ASP A 57 -25.58 19.96 7.54
C ASP A 57 -24.94 20.80 6.42
N LEU A 58 -24.75 22.10 6.65
CA LEU A 58 -24.03 22.98 5.73
C LEU A 58 -22.56 22.56 5.58
N ASN A 59 -21.90 22.23 6.70
CA ASN A 59 -20.53 21.73 6.69
C ASN A 59 -20.40 20.40 5.93
N ASN A 60 -21.41 19.54 5.97
CA ASN A 60 -21.41 18.30 5.18
C ASN A 60 -21.50 18.60 3.68
N ILE A 61 -22.38 19.51 3.27
CA ILE A 61 -22.48 19.96 1.87
C ILE A 61 -21.13 20.52 1.40
N LEU A 62 -20.53 21.40 2.18
CA LEU A 62 -19.22 22.00 1.90
C LEU A 62 -18.14 20.91 1.76
N LYS A 63 -18.11 19.95 2.66
CA LYS A 63 -17.16 18.85 2.64
C LYS A 63 -17.33 17.96 1.39
N GLU A 64 -18.55 17.62 1.04
CA GLU A 64 -18.82 16.81 -0.16
C GLU A 64 -18.38 17.54 -1.44
N LEU A 65 -18.60 18.85 -1.55
CA LEU A 65 -18.13 19.64 -2.70
C LEU A 65 -16.59 19.70 -2.74
N TYR A 66 -15.88 19.93 -1.62
CA TYR A 66 -14.42 19.89 -1.58
C TYR A 66 -13.86 18.51 -1.91
N ASN A 67 -14.51 17.44 -1.47
CA ASN A 67 -14.07 16.07 -1.74
C ASN A 67 -14.05 15.71 -3.24
N THR A 68 -14.81 16.44 -4.07
CA THR A 68 -14.79 16.25 -5.52
C THR A 68 -13.48 16.70 -6.18
N ASN A 69 -12.71 17.58 -5.51
CA ASN A 69 -11.53 18.26 -6.04
C ASN A 69 -11.80 19.16 -7.26
N TYR A 70 -13.06 19.46 -7.57
CA TYR A 70 -13.42 20.37 -8.67
C TYR A 70 -13.31 21.84 -8.29
N PHE A 71 -13.35 22.15 -7.01
CA PHE A 71 -13.41 23.53 -6.51
C PHE A 71 -12.17 23.86 -5.67
N SER A 72 -11.63 25.06 -5.90
CA SER A 72 -10.56 25.64 -5.09
C SER A 72 -11.12 26.33 -3.86
N ASP A 73 -12.34 26.88 -4.01
CA ASP A 73 -13.04 27.50 -2.92
C ASP A 73 -14.55 27.23 -3.02
N VAL A 74 -15.20 27.11 -1.86
CA VAL A 74 -16.63 26.91 -1.71
C VAL A 74 -17.12 27.65 -0.50
N GLU A 75 -18.05 28.59 -0.70
CA GLU A 75 -18.75 29.28 0.36
C GLU A 75 -20.23 28.90 0.33
N ILE A 76 -20.80 28.64 1.47
CA ILE A 76 -22.21 28.26 1.61
C ILE A 76 -22.89 29.19 2.60
N ASP A 77 -23.97 29.81 2.18
CA ASP A 77 -24.85 30.58 3.05
C ASP A 77 -26.29 30.06 2.97
N PHE A 78 -26.96 30.05 4.12
CA PHE A 78 -28.35 29.63 4.20
C PHE A 78 -29.13 30.63 5.04
N THR A 79 -29.94 31.44 4.36
CA THR A 79 -30.71 32.52 4.98
C THR A 79 -32.11 32.56 4.33
N ASP A 80 -33.15 32.76 5.14
CA ASP A 80 -34.55 32.86 4.66
C ASP A 80 -35.01 31.71 3.78
N ASN A 81 -34.65 30.49 4.13
CA ASN A 81 -34.94 29.26 3.31
C ASN A 81 -34.29 29.24 1.94
N LYS A 82 -33.34 30.10 1.67
CA LYS A 82 -32.54 30.15 0.44
C LYS A 82 -31.12 29.66 0.72
N LEU A 83 -30.71 28.62 0.00
CA LEU A 83 -29.35 28.14 0.00
C LEU A 83 -28.55 28.80 -1.14
N VAL A 84 -27.48 29.48 -0.80
CA VAL A 84 -26.54 30.08 -1.77
C VAL A 84 -25.22 29.34 -1.70
N ILE A 85 -24.76 28.84 -2.85
CA ILE A 85 -23.49 28.13 -2.99
C ILE A 85 -22.61 28.92 -3.95
N ASN A 86 -21.56 29.55 -3.45
CA ASN A 86 -20.57 30.23 -4.27
C ASN A 86 -19.36 29.31 -4.43
N VAL A 87 -18.94 29.08 -5.66
CA VAL A 87 -17.81 28.19 -5.97
C VAL A 87 -16.76 28.88 -6.82
N ILE A 88 -15.50 28.50 -6.64
CA ILE A 88 -14.41 28.81 -7.56
C ILE A 88 -13.88 27.47 -8.10
N GLU A 89 -13.97 27.26 -9.39
CA GLU A 89 -13.55 26.01 -10.01
C GLU A 89 -12.01 25.90 -10.07
N ASN A 90 -11.47 24.74 -9.74
CA ASN A 90 -10.07 24.42 -10.02
C ASN A 90 -9.80 24.39 -11.53
N PRO A 91 -8.70 24.92 -12.04
CA PRO A 91 -8.34 24.80 -13.44
C PRO A 91 -8.09 23.34 -13.83
N ILE A 92 -8.33 23.01 -15.11
CA ILE A 92 -8.04 21.67 -15.63
C ILE A 92 -6.58 21.56 -16.06
N ILE A 93 -5.96 20.43 -15.75
CA ILE A 93 -4.62 20.10 -16.23
C ILE A 93 -4.70 19.73 -17.72
N GLN A 94 -4.19 20.59 -18.59
CA GLN A 94 -4.12 20.38 -20.03
C GLN A 94 -3.06 19.35 -20.40
N SER A 95 -1.87 19.44 -19.76
CA SER A 95 -0.77 18.52 -19.97
C SER A 95 0.19 18.50 -18.79
N VAL A 96 0.91 17.38 -18.63
CA VAL A 96 1.96 17.21 -17.62
C VAL A 96 3.29 16.94 -18.32
N GLN A 97 4.26 17.82 -18.11
CA GLN A 97 5.59 17.74 -18.70
C GLN A 97 6.63 17.35 -17.66
N LEU A 98 7.48 16.38 -17.99
CA LEU A 98 8.62 15.97 -17.16
C LEU A 98 9.92 16.31 -17.88
N ASN A 99 10.58 17.37 -17.43
CA ASN A 99 11.85 17.85 -17.95
C ASN A 99 13.02 17.29 -17.13
N GLY A 100 14.21 17.14 -17.76
CA GLY A 100 15.39 16.57 -17.10
C GLY A 100 15.49 15.04 -17.15
N ILE A 101 14.42 14.33 -17.52
CA ILE A 101 14.44 12.87 -17.69
C ILE A 101 14.46 12.49 -19.17
N LYS A 102 15.51 11.76 -19.60
CA LYS A 102 15.67 11.34 -21.01
C LYS A 102 14.94 10.02 -21.32
N ALA A 103 14.90 9.09 -20.37
CA ALA A 103 14.40 7.75 -20.60
C ALA A 103 12.87 7.68 -20.64
N LYS A 104 12.29 7.33 -21.79
CA LYS A 104 10.84 7.22 -21.99
C LYS A 104 10.16 6.29 -20.97
N LYS A 105 10.79 5.16 -20.62
CA LYS A 105 10.27 4.22 -19.61
C LYS A 105 10.11 4.87 -18.24
N PHE A 106 11.09 5.67 -17.80
CA PHE A 106 10.98 6.41 -16.54
C PHE A 106 9.91 7.48 -16.59
N LYS A 107 9.81 8.24 -17.69
CA LYS A 107 8.73 9.22 -17.86
C LYS A 107 7.37 8.58 -17.69
N LYS A 108 7.14 7.42 -18.34
CA LYS A 108 5.87 6.70 -18.23
C LYS A 108 5.58 6.29 -16.79
N VAL A 109 6.54 5.66 -16.11
CA VAL A 109 6.37 5.24 -14.70
C VAL A 109 6.04 6.42 -13.80
N LEU A 110 6.68 7.58 -14.00
CA LEU A 110 6.38 8.77 -13.22
C LEU A 110 4.96 9.26 -13.49
N LEU A 111 4.59 9.47 -14.76
CA LEU A 111 3.25 9.95 -15.14
C LEU A 111 2.14 9.04 -14.61
N ASP A 112 2.33 7.72 -14.67
CA ASP A 112 1.37 6.74 -14.16
C ASP A 112 1.15 6.86 -12.64
N ASN A 113 2.18 7.30 -11.89
CA ASN A 113 2.15 7.41 -10.43
C ASN A 113 1.77 8.79 -9.89
N LEU A 114 1.75 9.83 -10.73
CA LEU A 114 1.29 11.16 -10.30
C LEU A 114 -0.20 11.15 -9.93
N THR A 115 -0.57 12.00 -8.98
CA THR A 115 -1.97 12.30 -8.65
C THR A 115 -2.53 13.30 -9.64
N LEU A 116 -1.75 14.36 -9.93
CA LEU A 116 -2.09 15.40 -10.88
C LEU A 116 -1.83 14.91 -12.30
N LYS A 117 -2.90 14.58 -13.02
CA LYS A 117 -2.87 14.00 -14.38
C LYS A 117 -3.58 14.89 -15.39
N GLU A 118 -3.28 14.67 -16.66
CA GLU A 118 -4.02 15.34 -17.74
C GLU A 118 -5.53 15.08 -17.62
N LYS A 119 -6.32 16.10 -17.90
CA LYS A 119 -7.79 16.10 -17.83
C LYS A 119 -8.38 15.99 -16.42
N THR A 120 -7.58 16.06 -15.37
CA THR A 120 -8.06 16.19 -13.99
C THR A 120 -7.94 17.64 -13.51
N SER A 121 -8.62 17.98 -12.41
CA SER A 121 -8.49 19.29 -11.78
C SER A 121 -7.11 19.47 -11.16
N TYR A 122 -6.55 20.67 -11.25
CA TYR A 122 -5.34 21.04 -10.55
C TYR A 122 -5.68 21.39 -9.10
N VAL A 123 -5.17 20.60 -8.18
CA VAL A 123 -5.30 20.82 -6.73
C VAL A 123 -3.93 21.04 -6.15
N GLU A 124 -3.65 22.25 -5.66
CA GLU A 124 -2.34 22.66 -5.16
C GLU A 124 -1.81 21.76 -4.05
N ASN A 125 -2.69 21.28 -3.16
CA ASN A 125 -2.34 20.39 -2.06
C ASN A 125 -1.70 19.06 -2.51
N PHE A 126 -1.94 18.63 -3.75
CA PHE A 126 -1.34 17.40 -4.30
C PHE A 126 0.07 17.60 -4.87
N VAL A 127 0.51 18.84 -5.06
CA VAL A 127 1.85 19.16 -5.62
C VAL A 127 2.97 18.56 -4.77
N SER A 128 2.93 18.82 -3.46
CA SER A 128 3.94 18.27 -2.53
C SER A 128 3.96 16.75 -2.52
N GLN A 129 2.80 16.12 -2.62
CA GLN A 129 2.68 14.66 -2.70
C GLN A 129 3.34 14.13 -3.98
N ASP A 130 3.08 14.76 -5.12
CA ASP A 130 3.62 14.33 -6.40
C ASP A 130 5.13 14.56 -6.50
N ILE A 131 5.64 15.68 -5.99
CA ILE A 131 7.08 15.92 -5.86
C ILE A 131 7.73 14.82 -5.02
N ASN A 132 7.14 14.45 -3.88
CA ASN A 132 7.65 13.38 -3.04
C ASN A 132 7.60 12.01 -3.72
N LYS A 133 6.57 11.71 -4.51
CA LYS A 133 6.49 10.49 -5.32
C LYS A 133 7.61 10.43 -6.36
N ILE A 134 7.85 11.54 -7.09
CA ILE A 134 8.94 11.63 -8.06
C ILE A 134 10.28 11.38 -7.37
N LYS A 135 10.56 12.08 -6.26
CA LYS A 135 11.79 11.91 -5.47
C LYS A 135 11.96 10.46 -5.00
N SER A 136 10.91 9.83 -4.49
CA SER A 136 10.94 8.45 -4.02
C SER A 136 11.26 7.46 -5.15
N ILE A 137 10.60 7.59 -6.31
CA ILE A 137 10.85 6.73 -7.48
C ILE A 137 12.29 6.88 -7.98
N MET A 138 12.79 8.11 -8.03
CA MET A 138 14.17 8.37 -8.46
C MET A 138 15.19 7.83 -7.46
N LYS A 139 14.92 7.96 -6.15
CA LYS A 139 15.76 7.43 -5.08
C LYS A 139 15.88 5.90 -5.15
N ARG A 140 14.79 5.19 -5.39
CA ARG A 140 14.83 3.73 -5.66
C ARG A 140 15.71 3.37 -6.84
N SER A 141 15.83 4.27 -7.83
CA SER A 141 16.70 4.10 -9.00
C SER A 141 18.15 4.54 -8.77
N GLY A 142 18.50 4.96 -7.53
CA GLY A 142 19.84 5.35 -7.12
C GLY A 142 20.15 6.85 -7.25
N TYR A 143 19.16 7.69 -7.55
CA TYR A 143 19.31 9.13 -7.57
C TYR A 143 18.84 9.73 -6.24
N TYR A 144 19.75 9.89 -5.29
CA TYR A 144 19.42 10.36 -3.93
C TYR A 144 19.29 11.87 -3.79
N PHE A 145 19.90 12.63 -4.72
CA PHE A 145 19.98 14.10 -4.67
C PHE A 145 19.09 14.75 -5.73
N VAL A 146 17.96 14.14 -6.00
CA VAL A 146 17.00 14.68 -6.97
C VAL A 146 16.39 15.95 -6.43
N ASN A 147 16.53 17.04 -7.20
CA ASN A 147 15.70 18.22 -7.02
C ASN A 147 14.54 18.21 -8.01
N VAL A 148 13.35 18.61 -7.52
CA VAL A 148 12.12 18.64 -8.32
C VAL A 148 11.41 19.94 -8.01
N ASP A 149 11.24 20.78 -9.02
CA ASP A 149 10.49 22.01 -8.96
C ASP A 149 9.32 21.93 -9.94
N LEU A 150 8.16 22.48 -9.56
CA LEU A 150 6.98 22.56 -10.41
C LEU A 150 6.76 23.99 -10.87
N ASN A 151 6.66 24.18 -12.18
CA ASN A 151 6.16 25.40 -12.79
C ASN A 151 4.73 25.14 -13.28
N VAL A 152 3.78 25.89 -12.74
CA VAL A 152 2.39 25.91 -13.20
C VAL A 152 2.26 27.04 -14.20
N ILE A 153 1.85 26.72 -15.41
CA ILE A 153 1.74 27.66 -16.51
C ILE A 153 0.26 27.79 -16.87
N ASP A 154 -0.29 28.98 -16.69
CA ASP A 154 -1.66 29.27 -17.09
C ASP A 154 -1.85 29.11 -18.59
N SER A 155 -2.95 28.52 -18.98
CA SER A 155 -3.36 28.32 -20.37
C SER A 155 -4.76 28.88 -20.59
N LYS A 156 -5.25 28.81 -21.82
CA LYS A 156 -6.59 29.29 -22.15
C LYS A 156 -7.67 28.43 -21.48
N ASN A 157 -8.87 29.00 -21.32
CA ASN A 157 -10.09 28.31 -20.86
C ASN A 157 -9.95 27.68 -19.46
N SER A 158 -9.45 28.45 -18.47
CA SER A 158 -9.27 27.98 -17.07
C SER A 158 -8.53 26.63 -17.00
N SER A 159 -7.42 26.51 -17.75
CA SER A 159 -6.58 25.32 -17.74
C SER A 159 -5.13 25.67 -17.44
N VAL A 160 -4.35 24.68 -16.98
CA VAL A 160 -2.95 24.82 -16.64
C VAL A 160 -2.10 23.72 -17.28
N ILE A 161 -0.83 24.04 -17.53
CA ILE A 161 0.21 23.08 -17.92
C ILE A 161 1.13 22.91 -16.72
N LEU A 162 1.31 21.68 -16.27
CA LEU A 162 2.23 21.34 -15.19
C LEU A 162 3.59 20.96 -15.78
N SER A 163 4.62 21.71 -15.44
CA SER A 163 5.99 21.47 -15.93
C SER A 163 6.93 21.17 -14.76
N TYR A 164 7.15 19.87 -14.49
CA TYR A 164 8.10 19.42 -13.49
C TYR A 164 9.52 19.51 -14.04
N GLN A 165 10.36 20.33 -13.40
CA GLN A 165 11.78 20.44 -13.67
C GLN A 165 12.53 19.50 -12.72
N ILE A 166 13.16 18.46 -13.27
CA ILE A 166 13.76 17.39 -12.48
C ILE A 166 15.27 17.39 -12.72
N ASP A 167 16.03 17.77 -11.72
CA ASP A 167 17.48 17.57 -11.71
C ASP A 167 17.80 16.27 -10.96
N LEU A 168 18.26 15.28 -11.70
CA LEU A 168 18.57 13.96 -11.15
C LEU A 168 19.85 13.93 -10.30
N GLY A 169 20.74 14.88 -10.49
CA GLY A 169 22.07 14.83 -9.90
C GLY A 169 22.86 13.58 -10.30
N LYS A 170 23.86 13.22 -9.52
CA LYS A 170 24.68 12.01 -9.73
C LYS A 170 24.09 10.81 -8.98
N LYS A 171 24.24 9.60 -9.56
CA LYS A 171 23.88 8.36 -8.85
C LYS A 171 24.74 8.14 -7.62
N ALA A 172 24.11 7.72 -6.53
CA ALA A 172 24.76 7.31 -5.29
C ALA A 172 25.56 6.02 -5.49
N LYS A 173 26.87 6.05 -5.28
CA LYS A 173 27.77 4.89 -5.39
C LYS A 173 27.97 4.22 -4.05
N ILE A 174 27.98 2.89 -4.02
CA ILE A 174 28.36 2.12 -2.84
C ILE A 174 29.90 2.05 -2.81
N ARG A 175 30.50 2.77 -1.89
CA ARG A 175 31.96 2.79 -1.70
C ARG A 175 32.44 1.52 -0.98
N ASN A 176 31.83 1.22 0.17
CA ASN A 176 32.15 0.04 0.97
C ASN A 176 30.86 -0.66 1.42
N ILE A 177 30.96 -1.99 1.58
CA ILE A 177 29.93 -2.80 2.21
C ILE A 177 30.51 -3.42 3.47
N LYS A 178 29.89 -3.13 4.62
CA LYS A 178 30.32 -3.59 5.94
C LYS A 178 29.26 -4.50 6.57
N PHE A 179 29.74 -5.49 7.33
CA PHE A 179 28.88 -6.37 8.13
C PHE A 179 29.33 -6.28 9.58
N ILE A 180 28.43 -5.87 10.46
CA ILE A 180 28.70 -5.67 11.90
C ILE A 180 27.77 -6.50 12.78
N GLY A 181 28.00 -6.52 14.09
CA GLY A 181 27.20 -7.22 15.08
C GLY A 181 27.58 -8.69 15.27
N LYS A 182 26.69 -9.48 15.86
CA LYS A 182 26.89 -10.92 16.12
C LYS A 182 26.61 -11.74 14.84
N LYS A 183 27.44 -11.57 13.82
CA LYS A 183 27.22 -12.08 12.47
C LYS A 183 27.61 -13.54 12.23
N LEU A 184 28.46 -14.13 13.07
CA LEU A 184 28.92 -15.54 13.05
C LEU A 184 29.65 -16.02 11.77
N PHE A 185 29.50 -15.36 10.64
CA PHE A 185 30.16 -15.70 9.38
C PHE A 185 31.11 -14.59 8.93
N LYS A 186 32.18 -15.00 8.22
CA LYS A 186 33.17 -14.06 7.66
C LYS A 186 32.51 -13.16 6.58
N ASP A 187 32.94 -11.90 6.50
CA ASP A 187 32.42 -10.91 5.53
C ASP A 187 32.44 -11.39 4.11
N ARG A 188 33.52 -12.08 3.68
CA ARG A 188 33.63 -12.66 2.34
C ARG A 188 32.47 -13.60 2.04
N LYS A 189 32.01 -14.41 3.02
CA LYS A 189 30.90 -15.34 2.84
C LYS A 189 29.57 -14.59 2.73
N LEU A 190 29.36 -13.58 3.58
CA LEU A 190 28.15 -12.76 3.57
C LEU A 190 28.07 -11.92 2.30
N ARG A 191 29.21 -11.40 1.83
CA ARG A 191 29.31 -10.63 0.58
C ARG A 191 28.91 -11.46 -0.65
N ASN A 192 29.15 -12.77 -0.64
CA ASN A 192 28.74 -13.67 -1.72
C ASN A 192 27.23 -14.01 -1.68
N VAL A 193 26.52 -13.66 -0.60
CA VAL A 193 25.08 -13.88 -0.46
C VAL A 193 24.27 -12.73 -1.04
N ILE A 194 24.80 -11.50 -0.95
CA ILE A 194 24.12 -10.28 -1.40
C ILE A 194 24.33 -10.01 -2.87
N VAL A 195 23.43 -9.19 -3.43
CA VAL A 195 23.47 -8.73 -4.83
C VAL A 195 24.21 -7.40 -4.99
N SER A 196 24.13 -6.52 -3.97
CA SER A 196 24.83 -5.24 -3.97
C SER A 196 26.35 -5.42 -4.04
N GLU A 197 27.00 -4.56 -4.80
CA GLU A 197 28.46 -4.59 -4.99
C GLU A 197 29.09 -3.23 -4.70
N GLU A 198 30.33 -3.25 -4.24
CA GLU A 198 31.13 -2.03 -4.11
C GLU A 198 31.48 -1.45 -5.48
N TYR A 199 31.46 -0.12 -5.57
CA TYR A 199 31.93 0.59 -6.75
C TYR A 199 33.42 0.34 -7.00
N LYS A 200 33.75 -0.12 -8.19
CA LYS A 200 35.13 -0.25 -8.67
C LYS A 200 35.20 0.38 -10.07
N PRO A 201 36.25 1.15 -10.41
CA PRO A 201 36.34 1.84 -11.70
C PRO A 201 36.21 0.92 -12.91
N TRP A 202 36.71 -0.32 -12.82
CA TRP A 202 36.64 -1.31 -13.90
C TRP A 202 35.31 -2.04 -14.00
N LYS A 203 34.41 -1.89 -13.03
CA LYS A 203 33.05 -2.45 -13.07
C LYS A 203 32.07 -1.47 -13.71
N PHE A 204 32.30 -1.06 -14.95
CA PHE A 204 31.47 -0.04 -15.60
C PHE A 204 30.12 -0.57 -16.11
N LEU A 205 29.99 -1.86 -16.39
CA LEU A 205 28.78 -2.46 -16.98
C LEU A 205 27.68 -2.80 -15.94
N THR A 206 28.00 -2.88 -14.65
CA THR A 206 27.03 -3.26 -13.62
C THR A 206 26.34 -2.08 -12.97
N SER A 207 25.03 -2.17 -12.77
CA SER A 207 24.26 -1.23 -11.95
C SER A 207 24.28 -1.56 -10.45
N LYS A 208 24.79 -2.74 -10.06
CA LYS A 208 24.81 -3.25 -8.68
C LYS A 208 25.65 -2.40 -7.73
N LYS A 209 26.54 -1.59 -8.26
CA LYS A 209 27.44 -0.65 -7.55
C LYS A 209 26.79 0.67 -7.13
N TYR A 210 25.56 0.91 -7.53
CA TYR A 210 24.81 2.11 -7.10
C TYR A 210 23.85 1.75 -5.98
N LEU A 211 23.69 2.66 -5.04
CA LEU A 211 22.74 2.49 -3.94
C LEU A 211 21.32 2.36 -4.52
N ASN A 212 20.57 1.35 -4.09
CA ASN A 212 19.22 1.08 -4.54
C ASN A 212 18.46 0.39 -3.41
N GLU A 213 17.38 1.01 -2.95
CA GLU A 213 16.64 0.53 -1.77
C GLU A 213 16.01 -0.84 -1.98
N ASP A 214 15.41 -1.09 -3.15
CA ASP A 214 14.79 -2.40 -3.45
C ASP A 214 15.84 -3.53 -3.45
N ARG A 215 17.06 -3.23 -3.93
CA ARG A 215 18.17 -4.18 -3.89
C ARG A 215 18.68 -4.40 -2.47
N ILE A 216 18.74 -3.37 -1.65
CA ILE A 216 19.12 -3.49 -0.23
C ILE A 216 18.10 -4.36 0.52
N GLU A 217 16.81 -4.20 0.25
CA GLU A 217 15.78 -5.07 0.83
C GLU A 217 15.89 -6.51 0.32
N LEU A 218 16.25 -6.72 -0.95
CA LEU A 218 16.58 -8.05 -1.47
C LEU A 218 17.78 -8.64 -0.75
N ASP A 219 18.85 -7.89 -0.57
CA ASP A 219 20.05 -8.33 0.15
C ASP A 219 19.72 -8.74 1.60
N LYS A 220 18.88 -7.97 2.30
CA LYS A 220 18.41 -8.33 3.65
C LYS A 220 17.65 -9.66 3.64
N ARG A 221 16.76 -9.89 2.66
CA ARG A 221 16.04 -11.16 2.51
C ARG A 221 17.01 -12.32 2.22
N LEU A 222 17.95 -12.14 1.32
CA LEU A 222 18.95 -13.15 0.99
C LEU A 222 19.81 -13.51 2.20
N LEU A 223 20.29 -12.51 2.94
CA LEU A 223 21.02 -12.73 4.19
C LEU A 223 20.13 -13.44 5.23
N LYS A 224 18.87 -13.01 5.42
CA LYS A 224 17.94 -13.66 6.34
C LYS A 224 17.75 -15.14 5.97
N ASN A 225 17.48 -15.44 4.73
CA ASN A 225 17.30 -16.81 4.24
C ASN A 225 18.59 -17.65 4.41
N PHE A 226 19.76 -17.02 4.18
CA PHE A 226 21.06 -17.65 4.42
C PHE A 226 21.24 -18.10 5.88
N TYR A 227 20.82 -17.27 6.83
CA TYR A 227 20.89 -17.58 8.27
C TYR A 227 19.80 -18.58 8.68
N LEU A 228 18.57 -18.39 8.24
CA LEU A 228 17.45 -19.32 8.49
C LEU A 228 17.81 -20.74 8.04
N ASN A 229 18.39 -20.90 6.84
CA ASN A 229 18.82 -22.20 6.30
C ASN A 229 20.00 -22.83 7.05
N ARG A 230 20.53 -22.17 8.09
CA ARG A 230 21.61 -22.67 8.96
C ARG A 230 21.19 -22.78 10.43
N GLY A 231 19.88 -22.67 10.67
CA GLY A 231 19.30 -22.85 11.98
C GLY A 231 19.09 -21.55 12.78
N TYR A 232 19.52 -20.40 12.29
CA TYR A 232 19.41 -19.15 13.04
C TYR A 232 18.04 -18.51 12.84
N PHE A 233 17.03 -19.09 13.46
CA PHE A 233 15.63 -18.74 13.30
C PHE A 233 15.32 -17.28 13.67
N ASN A 234 15.89 -16.81 14.79
CA ASN A 234 15.65 -15.47 15.33
C ASN A 234 16.60 -14.40 14.75
N VAL A 235 17.17 -14.63 13.56
CA VAL A 235 18.08 -13.67 12.95
C VAL A 235 17.37 -12.34 12.65
N ARG A 236 18.01 -11.25 13.06
CA ARG A 236 17.59 -9.88 12.76
C ARG A 236 18.66 -9.18 11.95
N ILE A 237 18.24 -8.52 10.87
CA ILE A 237 19.13 -7.80 9.96
C ILE A 237 18.56 -6.43 9.72
N SER A 238 19.33 -5.40 10.02
CA SER A 238 19.05 -4.01 9.71
C SER A 238 20.14 -3.43 8.83
N THR A 239 19.83 -2.33 8.16
CA THR A 239 20.78 -1.63 7.29
C THR A 239 20.89 -0.17 7.72
N SER A 240 22.07 0.37 7.55
CA SER A 240 22.33 1.80 7.59
C SER A 240 23.30 2.18 6.48
N PHE A 241 23.22 3.42 6.02
CA PHE A 241 24.19 3.96 5.10
C PHE A 241 24.59 5.36 5.53
N VAL A 242 25.85 5.66 5.34
CA VAL A 242 26.45 6.95 5.68
C VAL A 242 27.00 7.57 4.39
N GLU A 243 26.55 8.77 4.11
CA GLU A 243 27.04 9.56 2.96
C GLU A 243 28.41 10.15 3.24
N TYR A 244 29.26 10.15 2.22
CA TYR A 244 30.52 10.88 2.22
C TYR A 244 30.37 12.23 1.53
N LEU A 245 30.87 13.30 2.17
CA LEU A 245 30.74 14.70 1.69
C LEU A 245 31.40 14.95 0.33
N SER A 246 32.24 14.07 -0.16
CA SER A 246 33.07 14.30 -1.34
C SER A 246 32.57 13.72 -2.65
N GLY A 247 31.31 13.28 -2.77
CA GLY A 247 30.92 12.91 -4.10
C GLY A 247 29.92 11.81 -4.34
N ASN A 248 28.78 11.83 -3.70
CA ASN A 248 27.71 10.87 -3.90
C ASN A 248 28.14 9.40 -3.62
N GLU A 249 29.04 9.22 -2.67
CA GLU A 249 29.54 7.93 -2.22
C GLU A 249 28.98 7.59 -0.85
N PHE A 250 28.63 6.32 -0.66
CA PHE A 250 27.98 5.80 0.55
C PHE A 250 28.69 4.56 1.05
N ASP A 251 28.86 4.45 2.35
CA ASP A 251 29.15 3.18 3.01
C ASP A 251 27.83 2.51 3.41
N LEU A 252 27.59 1.31 2.91
CA LEU A 252 26.44 0.48 3.24
C LEU A 252 26.82 -0.51 4.34
N THR A 253 26.09 -0.49 5.45
CA THR A 253 26.37 -1.34 6.60
C THR A 253 25.16 -2.25 6.88
N TYR A 254 25.40 -3.57 6.93
CA TYR A 254 24.45 -4.56 7.42
C TYR A 254 24.78 -4.89 8.86
N SER A 255 23.86 -4.59 9.79
CA SER A 255 23.95 -4.99 11.20
C SER A 255 23.19 -6.29 11.39
N ILE A 256 23.89 -7.32 11.85
CA ILE A 256 23.35 -8.68 11.93
C ILE A 256 23.40 -9.16 13.38
N VAL A 257 22.25 -9.61 13.89
CA VAL A 257 22.14 -10.33 15.15
C VAL A 257 21.60 -11.71 14.83
N ALA A 258 22.50 -12.70 14.76
CA ALA A 258 22.15 -14.04 14.30
C ALA A 258 21.18 -14.79 15.24
N GLY A 259 21.23 -14.50 16.56
CA GLY A 259 20.48 -15.26 17.54
C GLY A 259 21.08 -16.64 17.82
N ASN A 260 20.30 -17.49 18.46
CA ASN A 260 20.69 -18.89 18.75
C ASN A 260 20.30 -19.80 17.58
N LYS A 261 21.05 -20.90 17.46
CA LYS A 261 20.73 -21.94 16.48
C LYS A 261 19.63 -22.82 17.05
N LEU A 262 18.55 -23.02 16.31
CA LEU A 262 17.43 -23.87 16.69
C LEU A 262 17.42 -25.17 15.89
N PHE A 263 16.85 -26.22 16.50
CA PHE A 263 16.74 -27.55 15.94
C PHE A 263 15.27 -27.98 15.93
N PHE A 264 14.85 -28.69 14.88
CA PHE A 264 13.54 -29.30 14.80
C PHE A 264 13.38 -30.32 15.94
N ASN A 265 12.40 -30.10 16.81
CA ASN A 265 12.11 -31.01 17.92
C ASN A 265 10.87 -31.84 17.61
N ASP A 266 9.70 -31.27 17.64
CA ASP A 266 8.45 -31.92 17.32
C ASP A 266 7.82 -31.31 16.08
N LEU A 267 7.43 -32.17 15.15
CA LEU A 267 6.85 -31.77 13.87
C LEU A 267 5.49 -32.47 13.75
N LYS A 268 4.42 -31.70 13.60
CA LYS A 268 3.05 -32.22 13.58
C LYS A 268 2.27 -31.70 12.38
N LEU A 269 1.48 -32.59 11.81
CA LEU A 269 0.42 -32.25 10.89
C LEU A 269 -0.92 -32.34 11.61
N LYS A 270 -1.69 -31.27 11.62
CA LYS A 270 -3.07 -31.25 12.12
C LYS A 270 -4.02 -31.09 10.95
N LEU A 271 -4.96 -32.01 10.85
CA LEU A 271 -6.01 -32.01 9.84
C LEU A 271 -7.34 -31.69 10.51
N SER A 272 -8.30 -31.18 9.74
CA SER A 272 -9.70 -31.20 10.15
C SER A 272 -10.22 -32.64 10.13
N ASP A 273 -11.28 -32.95 10.91
CA ASP A 273 -11.83 -34.29 11.11
C ASP A 273 -12.30 -35.00 9.83
N GLU A 274 -12.35 -34.27 8.71
CA GLU A 274 -12.79 -34.78 7.40
C GLU A 274 -11.68 -35.50 6.61
N TYR A 275 -10.41 -35.39 7.04
CA TYR A 275 -9.25 -35.92 6.33
C TYR A 275 -8.49 -36.96 7.16
N ASP A 276 -8.02 -37.99 6.47
CA ASP A 276 -7.22 -39.04 7.07
C ASP A 276 -5.72 -38.74 7.00
N LEU A 277 -5.02 -38.89 8.11
CA LEU A 277 -3.56 -38.72 8.22
C LEU A 277 -2.79 -39.66 7.26
N ASP A 278 -3.32 -40.84 7.00
CA ASP A 278 -2.70 -41.84 6.11
C ASP A 278 -2.51 -41.29 4.68
N GLN A 279 -3.29 -40.30 4.30
CA GLN A 279 -3.14 -39.63 2.99
C GLN A 279 -1.84 -38.82 2.90
N PHE A 280 -1.26 -38.42 4.03
CA PHE A 280 -0.08 -37.55 4.15
C PHE A 280 1.18 -38.29 4.64
N ASP A 281 1.25 -39.58 4.48
CA ASP A 281 2.42 -40.42 4.86
C ASP A 281 3.78 -39.86 4.39
N GLU A 282 3.82 -39.20 3.21
CA GLU A 282 5.04 -38.60 2.68
C GLU A 282 5.53 -37.45 3.57
N VAL A 283 4.61 -36.70 4.20
CA VAL A 283 4.92 -35.61 5.13
C VAL A 283 5.54 -36.19 6.40
N GLU A 284 4.93 -37.20 6.98
CA GLU A 284 5.40 -37.87 8.21
C GLU A 284 6.80 -38.52 8.03
N LYS A 285 7.04 -39.16 6.88
CA LYS A 285 8.36 -39.67 6.49
C LYS A 285 9.40 -38.53 6.41
N TYR A 286 9.01 -37.37 5.90
CA TYR A 286 9.91 -36.24 5.83
C TYR A 286 10.14 -35.61 7.22
N PHE A 287 9.13 -35.53 8.09
CA PHE A 287 9.27 -35.10 9.48
C PHE A 287 10.31 -35.95 10.22
N THR A 288 10.21 -37.26 10.13
CA THR A 288 11.17 -38.21 10.71
C THR A 288 12.58 -37.95 10.20
N LYS A 289 12.75 -37.67 8.89
CA LYS A 289 14.04 -37.41 8.26
C LYS A 289 14.71 -36.12 8.77
N ILE A 290 13.95 -35.08 9.14
CA ILE A 290 14.51 -33.77 9.53
C ILE A 290 14.50 -33.54 11.04
N LYS A 291 13.80 -34.32 11.83
CA LYS A 291 13.79 -34.27 13.31
C LYS A 291 15.21 -34.30 13.86
N GLY A 292 15.52 -33.38 14.79
CA GLY A 292 16.85 -33.21 15.36
C GLY A 292 17.86 -32.47 14.48
N LYS A 293 17.53 -32.18 13.20
CA LYS A 293 18.37 -31.32 12.37
C LYS A 293 18.12 -29.85 12.70
N HIS A 294 19.10 -28.99 12.35
CA HIS A 294 18.90 -27.55 12.51
C HIS A 294 17.77 -27.05 11.63
N TYR A 295 17.08 -26.00 12.11
CA TYR A 295 16.04 -25.31 11.34
C TYR A 295 16.54 -24.92 9.95
N SER A 296 15.68 -25.04 8.97
CA SER A 296 15.95 -24.64 7.60
C SER A 296 14.64 -24.20 6.92
N LEU A 297 14.63 -22.98 6.38
CA LEU A 297 13.50 -22.48 5.60
C LEU A 297 13.21 -23.38 4.40
N VAL A 298 14.25 -23.87 3.72
CA VAL A 298 14.12 -24.83 2.60
C VAL A 298 13.43 -26.12 3.04
N ALA A 299 13.65 -26.59 4.28
CA ALA A 299 12.97 -27.78 4.78
C ALA A 299 11.46 -27.50 4.99
N ILE A 300 11.11 -26.32 5.50
CA ILE A 300 9.71 -25.88 5.66
C ILE A 300 9.02 -25.76 4.30
N GLU A 301 9.64 -25.06 3.35
CA GLU A 301 9.14 -24.94 1.97
C GLU A 301 8.93 -26.32 1.32
N LYS A 302 9.84 -27.27 1.58
CA LYS A 302 9.70 -28.63 1.07
C LYS A 302 8.52 -29.37 1.68
N ILE A 303 8.24 -29.20 2.98
CA ILE A 303 7.06 -29.76 3.62
C ILE A 303 5.80 -29.19 2.98
N SER A 304 5.73 -27.86 2.84
CA SER A 304 4.59 -27.21 2.20
C SER A 304 4.37 -27.73 0.77
N ASN A 305 5.42 -27.90 -0.02
CA ASN A 305 5.33 -28.46 -1.37
C ASN A 305 4.88 -29.94 -1.38
N ILE A 306 5.29 -30.74 -0.37
CA ILE A 306 4.80 -32.13 -0.25
C ILE A 306 3.30 -32.11 0.07
N ILE A 307 2.87 -31.26 0.99
CA ILE A 307 1.43 -31.11 1.35
C ILE A 307 0.63 -30.71 0.11
N GLU A 308 1.08 -29.67 -0.61
CA GLU A 308 0.43 -29.19 -1.83
C GLU A 308 0.32 -30.29 -2.90
N ASN A 309 1.39 -31.04 -3.14
CA ASN A 309 1.38 -32.13 -4.09
C ASN A 309 0.43 -33.26 -3.70
N VAL A 310 0.32 -33.60 -2.40
CA VAL A 310 -0.65 -34.58 -1.89
C VAL A 310 -2.07 -34.05 -2.10
N THR A 311 -2.31 -32.79 -1.78
CA THR A 311 -3.61 -32.12 -1.93
C THR A 311 -4.10 -32.17 -3.37
N VAL A 312 -3.26 -31.76 -4.31
CA VAL A 312 -3.59 -31.81 -5.75
C VAL A 312 -3.83 -33.25 -6.23
N ARG A 313 -2.93 -34.17 -5.90
CA ARG A 313 -3.02 -35.58 -6.35
C ARG A 313 -4.26 -36.31 -5.80
N LYS A 314 -4.70 -35.95 -4.58
CA LYS A 314 -5.89 -36.53 -3.92
C LYS A 314 -7.16 -35.72 -4.18
N GLN A 315 -7.09 -34.66 -4.99
CA GLN A 315 -8.23 -33.77 -5.29
C GLN A 315 -8.90 -33.20 -4.03
N LEU A 316 -8.08 -32.86 -3.02
CA LEU A 316 -8.55 -32.24 -1.79
C LEU A 316 -8.68 -30.72 -2.03
N GLU A 317 -9.90 -30.28 -2.27
CA GLU A 317 -10.17 -28.88 -2.64
C GLU A 317 -10.18 -27.95 -1.41
N PHE A 318 -9.78 -26.69 -1.62
CA PHE A 318 -9.88 -25.60 -0.65
C PHE A 318 -9.11 -25.80 0.67
N LEU A 319 -7.97 -26.51 0.65
CA LEU A 319 -7.11 -26.61 1.81
C LEU A 319 -6.16 -25.41 1.93
N SER A 320 -6.25 -24.71 3.05
CA SER A 320 -5.26 -23.73 3.47
C SER A 320 -4.29 -24.32 4.50
N VAL A 321 -3.00 -23.96 4.39
CA VAL A 321 -1.96 -24.43 5.30
C VAL A 321 -1.47 -23.25 6.14
N THR A 322 -1.64 -23.34 7.46
CA THR A 322 -1.06 -22.39 8.40
C THR A 322 0.04 -23.09 9.22
N ILE A 323 1.16 -22.39 9.40
CA ILE A 323 2.33 -22.93 10.09
C ILE A 323 2.48 -22.21 11.43
N ASN A 324 2.41 -22.97 12.51
CA ASN A 324 2.66 -22.50 13.87
C ASN A 324 4.04 -22.97 14.33
N GLU A 325 4.90 -22.00 14.67
CA GLU A 325 6.27 -22.21 15.11
C GLU A 325 6.38 -21.84 16.59
N ASP A 326 6.74 -22.79 17.44
CA ASP A 326 6.83 -22.63 18.90
C ASP A 326 8.24 -22.96 19.40
N VAL A 327 8.94 -21.94 19.86
CA VAL A 327 10.29 -22.09 20.41
C VAL A 327 10.19 -22.61 21.84
N LYS A 328 10.65 -23.83 22.05
CA LYS A 328 10.77 -24.48 23.35
C LYS A 328 12.15 -24.20 23.97
N GLU A 329 12.42 -24.87 25.08
CA GLU A 329 13.64 -24.66 25.84
C GLU A 329 14.92 -24.62 24.99
N LYS A 330 15.76 -23.62 25.26
CA LYS A 330 17.12 -23.35 24.74
C LYS A 330 17.27 -23.31 23.22
N ASP A 331 17.02 -24.40 22.49
CA ASP A 331 17.37 -24.56 21.09
C ASP A 331 16.38 -25.44 20.30
N LYS A 332 15.25 -25.80 20.90
CA LYS A 332 14.23 -26.66 20.31
C LYS A 332 13.10 -25.86 19.69
N LEU A 333 12.70 -26.26 18.52
CA LEU A 333 11.59 -25.65 17.78
C LEU A 333 10.56 -26.73 17.42
N ASP A 334 9.35 -26.56 17.93
CA ASP A 334 8.20 -27.36 17.56
C ASP A 334 7.44 -26.64 16.42
N ILE A 335 7.05 -27.38 15.41
CA ILE A 335 6.31 -26.83 14.27
C ILE A 335 5.06 -27.66 14.04
N THR A 336 3.93 -26.97 13.92
CA THR A 336 2.64 -27.57 13.60
C THR A 336 2.14 -26.99 12.29
N PHE A 337 1.92 -27.86 11.32
CA PHE A 337 1.22 -27.53 10.08
C PHE A 337 -0.25 -27.81 10.28
N ASN A 338 -1.08 -26.76 10.29
CA ASN A 338 -2.53 -26.90 10.41
C ASN A 338 -3.13 -26.78 9.01
N LEU A 339 -3.80 -27.84 8.57
CA LEU A 339 -4.56 -27.86 7.34
C LEU A 339 -6.03 -27.66 7.68
N THR A 340 -6.58 -26.56 7.23
CA THR A 340 -7.98 -26.21 7.41
C THR A 340 -8.64 -26.05 6.05
N GLN A 341 -9.88 -26.51 5.96
CA GLN A 341 -10.67 -26.28 4.76
C GLN A 341 -11.20 -24.85 4.77
N ASP A 342 -10.88 -24.10 3.73
CA ASP A 342 -11.51 -22.81 3.53
C ASP A 342 -12.89 -23.02 2.89
N ARG A 343 -13.94 -22.85 3.70
CA ARG A 343 -15.33 -23.04 3.27
C ARG A 343 -15.90 -21.88 2.46
N GLN A 344 -15.10 -20.89 2.14
CA GLN A 344 -15.56 -19.80 1.27
C GLN A 344 -15.65 -20.32 -0.18
N LYS A 345 -16.82 -20.80 -0.54
CA LYS A 345 -17.13 -21.11 -1.93
C LYS A 345 -17.22 -19.80 -2.70
N PHE A 346 -16.30 -19.59 -3.61
CA PHE A 346 -16.40 -18.49 -4.57
C PHE A 346 -17.27 -18.95 -5.74
N TYR A 347 -18.39 -18.27 -5.94
CA TYR A 347 -19.24 -18.50 -7.09
C TYR A 347 -18.93 -17.48 -8.16
N VAL A 348 -18.84 -17.93 -9.42
CA VAL A 348 -18.77 -17.04 -10.56
C VAL A 348 -20.16 -16.42 -10.77
N ASN A 349 -20.32 -15.16 -10.38
CA ASN A 349 -21.59 -14.46 -10.50
C ASN A 349 -21.95 -14.16 -11.98
N ARG A 350 -20.93 -13.90 -12.81
CA ARG A 350 -21.14 -13.57 -14.22
C ARG A 350 -19.88 -13.83 -15.05
N ILE A 351 -20.06 -14.48 -16.19
CA ILE A 351 -19.03 -14.65 -17.21
C ILE A 351 -19.37 -13.75 -18.39
N ASN A 352 -18.52 -12.79 -18.71
CA ASN A 352 -18.65 -11.94 -19.89
C ASN A 352 -17.71 -12.48 -20.97
N ILE A 353 -18.27 -12.80 -22.13
CA ILE A 353 -17.53 -13.21 -23.31
C ILE A 353 -17.42 -11.99 -24.23
N LEU A 354 -16.19 -11.59 -24.58
CA LEU A 354 -15.91 -10.43 -25.42
C LEU A 354 -15.08 -10.86 -26.62
N GLY A 355 -15.32 -10.24 -27.78
CA GLY A 355 -14.58 -10.52 -29.01
C GLY A 355 -14.97 -11.81 -29.74
N ASN A 356 -16.17 -12.32 -29.50
CA ASN A 356 -16.71 -13.53 -30.14
C ASN A 356 -17.54 -13.21 -31.42
N ASP A 357 -16.94 -12.51 -32.37
CA ASP A 357 -17.63 -12.06 -33.58
C ASP A 357 -18.05 -13.21 -34.54
N ILE A 358 -17.50 -14.41 -34.36
CA ILE A 358 -17.69 -15.55 -35.28
C ILE A 358 -18.37 -16.74 -34.59
N THR A 359 -18.22 -16.89 -33.27
CA THR A 359 -18.71 -18.06 -32.53
C THR A 359 -19.87 -17.67 -31.63
N GLU A 360 -20.97 -18.43 -31.64
CA GLU A 360 -22.08 -18.20 -30.73
C GLU A 360 -21.66 -18.33 -29.28
N GLU A 361 -22.12 -17.42 -28.43
CA GLU A 361 -21.78 -17.37 -27.01
C GLU A 361 -22.03 -18.68 -26.26
N ASN A 362 -23.13 -19.38 -26.58
CA ASN A 362 -23.50 -20.65 -25.99
C ASN A 362 -22.45 -21.76 -26.24
N VAL A 363 -21.78 -21.75 -27.43
CA VAL A 363 -20.76 -22.73 -27.75
C VAL A 363 -19.54 -22.51 -26.87
N ILE A 364 -19.18 -21.24 -26.62
CA ILE A 364 -18.05 -20.89 -25.76
C ILE A 364 -18.39 -21.21 -24.30
N ARG A 365 -19.60 -20.88 -23.84
CA ARG A 365 -20.06 -21.18 -22.47
C ARG A 365 -20.03 -22.67 -22.15
N ASN A 366 -20.46 -23.51 -23.10
CA ASN A 366 -20.45 -24.97 -22.92
C ASN A 366 -19.03 -25.61 -22.88
N GLN A 367 -18.00 -24.85 -23.21
CA GLN A 367 -16.59 -25.27 -23.12
C GLN A 367 -15.94 -24.85 -21.78
N LEU A 368 -16.62 -24.02 -20.96
CA LEU A 368 -16.10 -23.57 -19.69
C LEU A 368 -16.38 -24.64 -18.63
N LEU A 369 -15.32 -25.07 -17.95
CA LEU A 369 -15.37 -25.99 -16.80
C LEU A 369 -15.65 -25.17 -15.51
N VAL A 370 -16.78 -24.47 -15.48
CA VAL A 370 -17.21 -23.70 -14.29
C VAL A 370 -18.64 -24.09 -14.00
N ASP A 371 -18.86 -24.67 -12.81
CA ASP A 371 -20.18 -25.02 -12.28
C ASP A 371 -20.81 -23.82 -11.54
#